data_0903ba2ab1eccc13b6325157ee0790da
#
_entry.id   0903ba2ab1eccc13b6325157ee0790da
#
_cell.length_a   1.000
_cell.length_b   1.000
_cell.length_c   1.000
_cell.angle_alpha   90.00
_cell.angle_beta   90.00
_cell.angle_gamma   90.00
#
_symmetry.space_group_name_H-M   'P 1'
#
loop_
_entity.id
_entity.type
_entity.pdbx_description
1 polymer ?
#
loop_
_entity_poly.entity_id
_entity_poly.type
_entity_poly.pdbx_seq_one_letter_code
_entity_poly.pdbx_strand_id
1 'polypeptide(L)'
;MTNPVSPEDIYAHLQTTAFGRLGDQALDQLSQLASVERFQVPTLLSAAGEPLTRFRLVVEGHIEIVARRATGKEVVLSYVTPGSWATWLACFMDTPPDNDFYSSAGACFIAWPTAEIRTFCAQNPKIYPFIIGEVGRRMRLLTEWTGQSLLVGPEQRMAKLLYLMAREQKLQANPATLHVTQARLASLARCSRQTANALLSALEARGLISLAYGKFEIVDLAELAVFADAELPE
;
A
#
# COMPACT_ATOMS: atom_id res chain seq x y z
N MET A 1 15.41 11.60 17.87
CA MET A 1 15.21 12.91 17.21
C MET A 1 15.55 12.68 15.75
N THR A 2 14.55 12.44 14.91
CA THR A 2 14.74 12.31 13.45
C THR A 2 14.93 13.71 12.87
N ASN A 3 16.00 13.88 12.09
CA ASN A 3 16.30 15.12 11.38
C ASN A 3 15.08 15.53 10.52
N PRO A 4 14.75 16.82 10.41
CA PRO A 4 13.71 17.26 9.47
C PRO A 4 14.12 16.83 8.06
N VAL A 5 13.20 16.20 7.33
CA VAL A 5 13.42 15.87 5.91
C VAL A 5 13.64 17.19 5.18
N SER A 6 14.85 17.39 4.66
CA SER A 6 15.25 18.60 3.94
C SER A 6 14.73 18.56 2.49
N PRO A 7 14.74 19.67 1.73
CA PRO A 7 14.46 19.64 0.30
C PRO A 7 15.35 18.67 -0.49
N GLU A 8 16.60 18.49 -0.06
CA GLU A 8 17.55 17.52 -0.64
C GLU A 8 17.11 16.09 -0.36
N ASP A 9 16.58 15.81 0.85
CA ASP A 9 15.99 14.52 1.19
C ASP A 9 14.72 14.24 0.35
N ILE A 10 13.90 15.27 0.10
CA ILE A 10 12.71 15.15 -0.78
C ILE A 10 13.15 14.77 -2.19
N TYR A 11 14.15 15.45 -2.74
CA TYR A 11 14.70 15.16 -4.06
C TYR A 11 15.20 13.70 -4.13
N ALA A 12 16.00 13.27 -3.16
CA ALA A 12 16.51 11.90 -3.10
C ALA A 12 15.36 10.86 -3.05
N HIS A 13 14.31 11.14 -2.27
CA HIS A 13 13.13 10.26 -2.25
C HIS A 13 12.41 10.22 -3.59
N LEU A 14 12.25 11.35 -4.27
CA LEU A 14 11.60 11.41 -5.57
C LEU A 14 12.38 10.64 -6.64
N GLN A 15 13.71 10.66 -6.58
CA GLN A 15 14.56 9.88 -7.50
C GLN A 15 14.28 8.38 -7.44
N THR A 16 13.87 7.85 -6.29
CA THR A 16 13.52 6.43 -6.12
C THR A 16 12.13 6.06 -6.63
N THR A 17 11.32 7.05 -6.99
CA THR A 17 9.94 6.89 -7.49
C THR A 17 9.85 6.96 -9.01
N ALA A 18 8.64 6.81 -9.54
CA ALA A 18 8.36 7.03 -10.96
C ALA A 18 8.74 8.44 -11.44
N PHE A 19 8.71 9.44 -10.56
CA PHE A 19 9.09 10.82 -10.90
C PHE A 19 10.59 10.98 -11.16
N GLY A 20 11.45 10.12 -10.62
CA GLY A 20 12.90 10.13 -10.89
C GLY A 20 13.29 10.06 -12.38
N ARG A 21 12.34 9.68 -13.23
CA ARG A 21 12.57 9.63 -14.69
C ARG A 21 12.30 10.94 -15.42
N LEU A 22 11.86 11.99 -14.71
CA LEU A 22 11.53 13.28 -15.34
C LEU A 22 12.75 14.16 -15.62
N GLY A 23 13.90 13.85 -15.03
CA GLY A 23 15.11 14.66 -15.09
C GLY A 23 15.17 15.72 -14.00
N ASP A 24 16.39 16.26 -13.76
CA ASP A 24 16.73 17.03 -12.56
C ASP A 24 15.89 18.31 -12.41
N GLN A 25 15.68 19.07 -13.48
CA GLN A 25 14.91 20.31 -13.42
C GLN A 25 13.46 20.10 -12.95
N ALA A 26 12.81 19.02 -13.42
CA ALA A 26 11.45 18.70 -13.02
C ALA A 26 11.39 18.15 -11.58
N LEU A 27 12.41 17.41 -11.16
CA LEU A 27 12.54 16.94 -9.78
C LEU A 27 12.76 18.10 -8.81
N ASP A 28 13.62 19.07 -9.16
CA ASP A 28 13.85 20.28 -8.36
C ASP A 28 12.55 21.06 -8.19
N GLN A 29 11.81 21.29 -9.28
CA GLN A 29 10.53 21.97 -9.24
C GLN A 29 9.52 21.22 -8.34
N LEU A 30 9.42 19.91 -8.50
CA LEU A 30 8.52 19.06 -7.70
C LEU A 30 8.92 19.08 -6.21
N SER A 31 10.22 19.09 -5.91
CA SER A 31 10.73 19.19 -4.54
C SER A 31 10.40 20.52 -3.87
N GLN A 32 10.46 21.63 -4.62
CA GLN A 32 10.11 22.95 -4.12
C GLN A 32 8.62 23.12 -3.81
N LEU A 33 7.74 22.43 -4.54
CA LEU A 33 6.30 22.42 -4.30
C LEU A 33 5.88 21.54 -3.12
N ALA A 34 6.78 20.71 -2.63
CA ALA A 34 6.51 19.72 -1.61
C ALA A 34 6.57 20.30 -0.18
N SER A 35 5.86 19.64 0.70
CA SER A 35 5.96 19.82 2.16
C SER A 35 6.10 18.47 2.85
N VAL A 36 6.69 18.46 4.06
CA VAL A 36 6.78 17.25 4.88
C VAL A 36 5.72 17.30 5.95
N GLU A 37 4.92 16.24 6.02
CA GLU A 37 3.88 16.06 7.04
C GLU A 37 4.29 14.91 7.98
N ARG A 38 4.20 15.13 9.31
CA ARG A 38 4.50 14.12 10.34
C ARG A 38 3.33 13.97 11.30
N PHE A 39 2.96 12.74 11.60
CA PHE A 39 1.80 12.42 12.43
C PHE A 39 2.22 11.50 13.57
N GLN A 40 2.17 12.01 14.81
CA GLN A 40 2.55 11.24 16.01
C GLN A 40 1.47 10.23 16.41
N VAL A 41 0.21 10.50 16.04
CA VAL A 41 -0.95 9.64 16.31
C VAL A 41 -1.70 9.36 15.01
N PRO A 42 -2.49 8.28 14.93
CA PRO A 42 -3.34 8.02 13.79
C PRO A 42 -4.26 9.21 13.51
N THR A 43 -4.25 9.73 12.29
CA THR A 43 -4.94 10.97 11.91
C THR A 43 -5.68 10.78 10.59
N LEU A 44 -6.91 11.28 10.51
CA LEU A 44 -7.66 11.35 9.25
C LEU A 44 -6.98 12.35 8.30
N LEU A 45 -6.52 11.85 7.17
CA LEU A 45 -5.81 12.63 6.15
C LEU A 45 -6.74 13.16 5.05
N SER A 46 -7.73 12.35 4.68
CA SER A 46 -8.74 12.68 3.67
C SER A 46 -10.00 11.87 3.98
N ALA A 47 -11.15 12.53 4.03
CA ALA A 47 -12.43 11.89 4.25
C ALA A 47 -13.09 11.49 2.92
N ALA A 48 -13.88 10.41 2.94
CA ALA A 48 -14.72 10.01 1.83
C ALA A 48 -15.73 11.13 1.49
N GLY A 49 -15.87 11.43 0.22
CA GLY A 49 -16.80 12.47 -0.27
C GLY A 49 -16.30 13.91 -0.12
N GLU A 50 -15.19 14.15 0.58
CA GLU A 50 -14.63 15.51 0.73
C GLU A 50 -13.54 15.78 -0.31
N PRO A 51 -13.40 17.04 -0.78
CA PRO A 51 -12.38 17.40 -1.77
C PRO A 51 -10.97 17.03 -1.32
N LEU A 52 -10.22 16.37 -2.21
CA LEU A 52 -8.82 16.04 -1.93
C LEU A 52 -7.95 17.31 -2.02
N THR A 53 -7.32 17.67 -0.90
CA THR A 53 -6.45 18.85 -0.81
C THR A 53 -4.97 18.55 -0.95
N ARG A 54 -4.55 17.32 -0.62
CA ARG A 54 -3.14 16.90 -0.57
C ARG A 54 -2.94 15.55 -1.25
N PHE A 55 -1.95 15.48 -2.14
CA PHE A 55 -1.42 14.25 -2.72
C PHE A 55 -0.17 13.85 -1.94
N ARG A 56 -0.04 12.58 -1.52
CA ARG A 56 1.00 12.15 -0.57
C ARG A 56 1.81 10.96 -1.05
N LEU A 57 3.14 11.06 -0.85
CA LEU A 57 4.09 9.95 -0.93
C LEU A 57 4.41 9.48 0.50
N VAL A 58 4.29 8.20 0.77
CA VAL A 58 4.65 7.64 2.08
C VAL A 58 6.17 7.48 2.17
N VAL A 59 6.78 8.07 3.20
CA VAL A 59 8.21 7.95 3.54
C VAL A 59 8.39 6.97 4.69
N GLU A 60 7.65 7.18 5.80
CA GLU A 60 7.68 6.32 6.98
C GLU A 60 6.24 5.98 7.41
N GLY A 61 6.05 4.82 8.03
CA GLY A 61 4.72 4.36 8.45
C GLY A 61 3.88 3.90 7.27
N HIS A 62 2.58 4.16 7.31
CA HIS A 62 1.65 3.80 6.23
C HIS A 62 0.38 4.65 6.26
N ILE A 63 -0.39 4.59 5.18
CA ILE A 63 -1.75 5.13 5.13
C ILE A 63 -2.73 3.95 5.05
N GLU A 64 -3.74 3.93 5.90
CA GLU A 64 -4.86 2.99 5.87
C GLU A 64 -5.98 3.55 4.98
N ILE A 65 -6.49 2.73 4.07
CA ILE A 65 -7.68 3.03 3.27
C ILE A 65 -8.86 2.32 3.93
N VAL A 66 -9.81 3.09 4.45
CA VAL A 66 -10.91 2.59 5.27
C VAL A 66 -12.25 2.85 4.59
N ALA A 67 -13.01 1.80 4.34
CA ALA A 67 -14.41 1.93 3.97
C ALA A 67 -15.29 1.99 5.20
N ARG A 68 -16.17 3.00 5.26
CA ARG A 68 -17.13 3.19 6.34
C ARG A 68 -18.56 3.06 5.83
N ARG A 69 -19.40 2.37 6.57
CA ARG A 69 -20.85 2.32 6.30
C ARG A 69 -21.60 3.33 7.17
N ALA A 70 -22.78 3.72 6.73
CA ALA A 70 -23.68 4.59 7.52
C ALA A 70 -24.02 4.03 8.92
N THR A 71 -23.90 2.72 9.13
CA THR A 71 -24.06 2.04 10.41
C THR A 71 -22.89 2.20 11.36
N GLY A 72 -21.83 2.95 10.97
CA GLY A 72 -20.59 3.10 11.73
C GLY A 72 -19.61 1.92 11.62
N LYS A 73 -19.95 0.87 10.86
CA LYS A 73 -19.03 -0.26 10.64
C LYS A 73 -17.93 0.13 9.69
N GLU A 74 -16.69 -0.11 10.09
CA GLU A 74 -15.48 0.21 9.33
C GLU A 74 -14.74 -1.07 8.92
N VAL A 75 -14.10 -1.02 7.75
CA VAL A 75 -13.23 -2.09 7.22
C VAL A 75 -12.02 -1.47 6.56
N VAL A 76 -10.83 -1.89 6.95
CA VAL A 76 -9.59 -1.52 6.25
C VAL A 76 -9.53 -2.31 4.94
N LEU A 77 -9.54 -1.59 3.83
CA LEU A 77 -9.50 -2.17 2.47
C LEU A 77 -8.07 -2.45 2.02
N SER A 78 -7.15 -1.55 2.34
CA SER A 78 -5.78 -1.60 1.87
C SER A 78 -4.88 -0.68 2.68
N TYR A 79 -3.58 -0.80 2.43
CA TYR A 79 -2.55 0.04 3.02
C TYR A 79 -1.65 0.59 1.93
N VAL A 80 -1.24 1.85 2.09
CA VAL A 80 -0.21 2.47 1.26
C VAL A 80 1.08 2.50 2.07
N THR A 81 2.11 1.84 1.59
CA THR A 81 3.39 1.62 2.29
C THR A 81 4.48 2.56 1.77
N PRO A 82 5.66 2.67 2.45
CA PRO A 82 6.76 3.51 2.01
C PRO A 82 7.14 3.32 0.52
N GLY A 83 7.45 4.43 -0.14
CA GLY A 83 7.72 4.48 -1.58
C GLY A 83 6.48 4.46 -2.47
N SER A 84 5.29 4.36 -1.89
CA SER A 84 4.02 4.36 -2.61
C SER A 84 3.24 5.66 -2.42
N TRP A 85 2.40 5.98 -3.39
CA TRP A 85 1.59 7.18 -3.44
C TRP A 85 0.14 6.88 -3.05
N ALA A 86 -0.48 7.75 -2.28
CA ALA A 86 -1.90 7.67 -1.94
C ALA A 86 -2.76 8.54 -2.87
N THR A 87 -4.04 8.22 -2.93
CA THR A 87 -5.09 9.07 -3.53
C THR A 87 -4.95 9.38 -5.03
N TRP A 88 -4.27 8.48 -5.81
CA TRP A 88 -4.11 8.64 -7.26
C TRP A 88 -5.42 8.93 -8.00
N LEU A 89 -6.46 8.12 -7.76
CA LEU A 89 -7.73 8.25 -8.45
C LEU A 89 -8.36 9.60 -8.15
N ALA A 90 -8.54 9.93 -6.88
CA ALA A 90 -9.14 11.20 -6.46
C ALA A 90 -8.34 12.41 -7.00
N CYS A 91 -6.99 12.32 -7.01
CA CYS A 91 -6.14 13.38 -7.51
C CYS A 91 -6.32 13.63 -9.01
N PHE A 92 -6.25 12.57 -9.84
CA PHE A 92 -6.22 12.73 -11.30
C PHE A 92 -7.58 12.63 -11.98
N MET A 93 -8.60 12.09 -11.32
CA MET A 93 -9.99 12.14 -11.78
C MET A 93 -10.71 13.43 -11.36
N ASP A 94 -10.08 14.24 -10.50
CA ASP A 94 -10.69 15.45 -9.92
C ASP A 94 -12.01 15.19 -9.19
N THR A 95 -12.04 14.07 -8.47
CA THR A 95 -13.20 13.62 -7.69
C THR A 95 -12.83 13.46 -6.23
N PRO A 96 -13.77 13.62 -5.29
CA PRO A 96 -13.52 13.22 -3.91
C PRO A 96 -13.13 11.74 -3.80
N PRO A 97 -12.34 11.34 -2.80
CA PRO A 97 -12.07 9.93 -2.54
C PRO A 97 -13.33 9.19 -2.08
N ASP A 98 -13.48 7.91 -2.48
CA ASP A 98 -14.60 7.07 -2.07
C ASP A 98 -14.44 6.49 -0.67
N ASN A 99 -13.25 6.58 -0.07
CA ASN A 99 -12.90 6.00 1.21
C ASN A 99 -12.12 7.00 2.07
N ASP A 100 -12.11 6.76 3.39
CA ASP A 100 -11.29 7.51 4.33
C ASP A 100 -9.84 7.05 4.26
N PHE A 101 -8.91 7.99 4.45
CA PHE A 101 -7.47 7.75 4.49
C PHE A 101 -6.92 8.18 5.83
N TYR A 102 -6.34 7.25 6.60
CA TYR A 102 -5.76 7.52 7.92
C TYR A 102 -4.26 7.30 7.91
N SER A 103 -3.50 8.18 8.57
CA SER A 103 -2.10 7.92 8.86
C SER A 103 -1.95 6.89 9.98
N SER A 104 -0.89 6.08 9.93
CA SER A 104 -0.41 5.38 11.14
C SER A 104 0.24 6.35 12.12
N ALA A 105 0.38 5.93 13.39
CA ALA A 105 1.22 6.64 14.35
C ALA A 105 2.69 6.65 13.87
N GLY A 106 3.40 7.77 14.09
CA GLY A 106 4.79 7.96 13.68
C GLY A 106 4.99 8.08 12.16
N ALA A 107 3.92 8.27 11.38
CA ALA A 107 4.03 8.38 9.93
C ALA A 107 4.67 9.69 9.47
N CYS A 108 5.42 9.60 8.36
CA CYS A 108 6.01 10.72 7.65
C CYS A 108 5.66 10.64 6.15
N PHE A 109 5.18 11.74 5.60
CA PHE A 109 4.80 11.87 4.20
C PHE A 109 5.46 13.08 3.56
N ILE A 110 5.77 12.97 2.26
CA ILE A 110 6.00 14.12 1.39
C ILE A 110 4.67 14.42 0.74
N ALA A 111 4.21 15.67 0.80
CA ALA A 111 2.88 16.08 0.38
C ALA A 111 2.91 17.27 -0.55
N TRP A 112 2.01 17.28 -1.52
CA TRP A 112 1.81 18.38 -2.49
C TRP A 112 0.36 18.84 -2.44
N PRO A 113 0.09 20.14 -2.62
CA PRO A 113 -1.26 20.60 -2.93
C PRO A 113 -1.77 19.90 -4.21
N THR A 114 -2.98 19.35 -4.17
CA THR A 114 -3.53 18.57 -5.28
C THR A 114 -3.60 19.35 -6.60
N ALA A 115 -3.93 20.65 -6.53
CA ALA A 115 -3.97 21.52 -7.71
C ALA A 115 -2.57 21.71 -8.33
N GLU A 116 -1.54 21.88 -7.50
CA GLU A 116 -0.16 22.10 -7.96
C GLU A 116 0.44 20.85 -8.58
N ILE A 117 0.23 19.67 -7.98
CA ILE A 117 0.73 18.42 -8.58
C ILE A 117 0.03 18.12 -9.91
N ARG A 118 -1.26 18.42 -10.06
CA ARG A 118 -1.95 18.29 -11.35
C ARG A 118 -1.38 19.22 -12.40
N THR A 119 -1.16 20.50 -12.04
CA THR A 119 -0.55 21.49 -12.93
C THR A 119 0.85 21.05 -13.35
N PHE A 120 1.67 20.59 -12.40
CA PHE A 120 3.00 20.05 -12.67
C PHE A 120 2.95 18.87 -13.66
N CYS A 121 2.06 17.90 -13.44
CA CYS A 121 1.93 16.75 -14.34
C CYS A 121 1.46 17.17 -15.75
N ALA A 122 0.57 18.15 -15.85
CA ALA A 122 0.12 18.67 -17.16
C ALA A 122 1.27 19.36 -17.93
N GLN A 123 2.17 20.03 -17.23
CA GLN A 123 3.38 20.65 -17.82
C GLN A 123 4.46 19.63 -18.13
N ASN A 124 4.44 18.45 -17.47
CA ASN A 124 5.40 17.35 -17.64
C ASN A 124 4.71 16.06 -18.10
N PRO A 125 4.09 16.01 -19.29
CA PRO A 125 3.21 14.90 -19.71
C PRO A 125 3.92 13.55 -19.80
N LYS A 126 5.25 13.51 -19.84
CA LYS A 126 6.07 12.28 -19.79
C LYS A 126 5.86 11.47 -18.50
N ILE A 127 5.23 12.06 -17.46
CA ILE A 127 4.92 11.35 -16.21
C ILE A 127 3.70 10.42 -16.35
N TYR A 128 2.74 10.71 -17.25
CA TYR A 128 1.48 9.98 -17.31
C TYR A 128 1.63 8.47 -17.57
N PRO A 129 2.54 7.97 -18.45
CA PRO A 129 2.77 6.54 -18.58
C PRO A 129 3.15 5.86 -17.27
N PHE A 130 3.89 6.54 -16.38
CA PHE A 130 4.28 6.00 -15.08
C PHE A 130 3.13 6.02 -14.09
N ILE A 131 2.31 7.09 -14.10
CA ILE A 131 1.09 7.17 -13.30
C ILE A 131 0.13 6.04 -13.70
N ILE A 132 -0.09 5.86 -15.00
CA ILE A 132 -0.92 4.77 -15.55
C ILE A 132 -0.34 3.41 -15.15
N GLY A 133 0.97 3.23 -15.20
CA GLY A 133 1.66 2.01 -14.78
C GLY A 133 1.41 1.69 -13.30
N GLU A 134 1.48 2.68 -12.40
CA GLU A 134 1.22 2.52 -10.97
C GLU A 134 -0.25 2.18 -10.68
N VAL A 135 -1.18 2.88 -11.32
CA VAL A 135 -2.62 2.59 -11.21
C VAL A 135 -2.93 1.21 -11.78
N GLY A 136 -2.38 0.89 -12.96
CA GLY A 136 -2.56 -0.40 -13.63
C GLY A 136 -2.01 -1.56 -12.81
N ARG A 137 -0.85 -1.40 -12.16
CA ARG A 137 -0.29 -2.40 -11.24
C ARG A 137 -1.23 -2.69 -10.08
N ARG A 138 -1.78 -1.65 -9.44
CA ARG A 138 -2.74 -1.80 -8.34
C ARG A 138 -4.04 -2.45 -8.81
N MET A 139 -4.55 -2.04 -9.96
CA MET A 139 -5.74 -2.65 -10.55
C MET A 139 -5.53 -4.14 -10.83
N ARG A 140 -4.37 -4.51 -11.38
CA ARG A 140 -4.02 -5.92 -11.61
C ARG A 140 -4.00 -6.72 -10.31
N LEU A 141 -3.38 -6.19 -9.24
CA LEU A 141 -3.37 -6.84 -7.93
C LEU A 141 -4.78 -7.06 -7.38
N LEU A 142 -5.66 -6.05 -7.49
CA LEU A 142 -7.06 -6.15 -7.07
C LEU A 142 -7.83 -7.19 -7.89
N THR A 143 -7.63 -7.20 -9.21
CA THR A 143 -8.28 -8.17 -10.12
C THR A 143 -7.81 -9.59 -9.83
N GLU A 144 -6.50 -9.79 -9.66
CA GLU A 144 -5.90 -11.06 -9.28
C GLU A 144 -6.44 -11.56 -7.94
N TRP A 145 -6.46 -10.68 -6.92
CA TRP A 145 -7.03 -11.00 -5.62
C TRP A 145 -8.52 -11.36 -5.70
N THR A 146 -9.32 -10.57 -6.41
CA THR A 146 -10.77 -10.79 -6.51
C THR A 146 -11.09 -12.05 -7.29
N GLY A 147 -10.45 -12.28 -8.43
CA GLY A 147 -10.70 -13.45 -9.28
C GLY A 147 -10.31 -14.74 -8.59
N GLN A 148 -9.08 -14.83 -8.09
CA GLN A 148 -8.57 -16.05 -7.49
C GLN A 148 -9.18 -16.35 -6.12
N SER A 149 -9.49 -15.32 -5.32
CA SER A 149 -10.09 -15.52 -4.00
C SER A 149 -11.47 -16.21 -4.04
N LEU A 150 -12.13 -16.24 -5.19
CA LEU A 150 -13.40 -16.94 -5.40
C LEU A 150 -13.23 -18.41 -5.78
N LEU A 151 -12.06 -18.80 -6.29
CA LEU A 151 -11.78 -20.11 -6.87
C LEU A 151 -10.99 -21.03 -5.92
N VAL A 152 -10.44 -20.50 -4.83
CA VAL A 152 -9.55 -21.25 -3.92
C VAL A 152 -10.09 -21.33 -2.50
N GLY A 153 -9.61 -22.32 -1.74
CA GLY A 153 -9.95 -22.52 -0.34
C GLY A 153 -9.40 -21.41 0.59
N PRO A 154 -9.86 -21.39 1.86
CA PRO A 154 -9.44 -20.35 2.81
C PRO A 154 -7.93 -20.29 3.08
N GLU A 155 -7.25 -21.45 3.15
CA GLU A 155 -5.79 -21.53 3.35
C GLU A 155 -5.03 -20.95 2.16
N GLN A 156 -5.42 -21.35 0.94
CA GLN A 156 -4.82 -20.85 -0.29
C GLN A 156 -5.06 -19.35 -0.46
N ARG A 157 -6.26 -18.87 -0.09
CA ARG A 157 -6.58 -17.44 -0.09
C ARG A 157 -5.68 -16.67 0.88
N MET A 158 -5.41 -17.22 2.06
CA MET A 158 -4.46 -16.62 3.01
C MET A 158 -3.03 -16.64 2.46
N ALA A 159 -2.59 -17.74 1.87
CA ALA A 159 -1.29 -17.83 1.21
C ALA A 159 -1.16 -16.82 0.06
N LYS A 160 -2.20 -16.66 -0.76
CA LYS A 160 -2.23 -15.67 -1.83
C LYS A 160 -2.11 -14.24 -1.31
N LEU A 161 -2.82 -13.92 -0.23
CA LEU A 161 -2.72 -12.62 0.42
C LEU A 161 -1.29 -12.32 0.87
N LEU A 162 -0.64 -13.27 1.56
CA LEU A 162 0.75 -13.13 1.99
C LEU A 162 1.71 -12.95 0.81
N TYR A 163 1.55 -13.74 -0.25
CA TYR A 163 2.34 -13.64 -1.46
C TYR A 163 2.20 -12.28 -2.16
N LEU A 164 0.95 -11.78 -2.32
CA LEU A 164 0.70 -10.48 -2.93
C LEU A 164 1.28 -9.34 -2.10
N MET A 165 1.21 -9.43 -0.75
CA MET A 165 1.84 -8.46 0.15
C MET A 165 3.37 -8.48 0.04
N ALA A 166 3.99 -9.66 -0.09
CA ALA A 166 5.43 -9.78 -0.30
C ALA A 166 5.86 -9.13 -1.63
N ARG A 167 5.11 -9.36 -2.69
CA ARG A 167 5.33 -8.70 -3.99
C ARG A 167 5.20 -7.18 -3.91
N GLU A 168 4.21 -6.68 -3.18
CA GLU A 168 4.01 -5.25 -2.98
C GLU A 168 5.18 -4.61 -2.22
N GLN A 169 5.73 -5.33 -1.23
CA GLN A 169 6.93 -4.92 -0.48
C GLN A 169 8.23 -5.20 -1.25
N LYS A 170 8.14 -5.72 -2.50
CA LYS A 170 9.30 -6.07 -3.35
C LYS A 170 10.29 -7.03 -2.67
N LEU A 171 9.78 -7.93 -1.82
CA LEU A 171 10.60 -8.94 -1.17
C LEU A 171 11.05 -10.00 -2.20
N GLN A 172 12.34 -10.34 -2.18
CA GLN A 172 12.95 -11.32 -3.08
C GLN A 172 13.81 -12.37 -2.34
N ALA A 173 14.06 -12.13 -1.05
CA ALA A 173 14.86 -13.05 -0.23
C ALA A 173 14.04 -14.29 0.17
N ASN A 174 14.69 -15.41 0.39
CA ASN A 174 14.17 -16.59 1.02
C ASN A 174 15.08 -16.92 2.24
N PRO A 175 14.56 -16.89 3.48
CA PRO A 175 13.20 -16.51 3.84
C PRO A 175 12.94 -15.00 3.69
N ALA A 176 11.69 -14.64 3.38
CA ALA A 176 11.25 -13.25 3.24
C ALA A 176 10.48 -12.80 4.49
N THR A 177 10.94 -11.73 5.15
CA THR A 177 10.25 -11.18 6.32
C THR A 177 9.16 -10.22 5.88
N LEU A 178 7.90 -10.54 6.20
CA LEU A 178 6.73 -9.72 5.93
C LEU A 178 6.34 -8.91 7.18
N HIS A 179 6.39 -7.60 7.07
CA HIS A 179 6.00 -6.68 8.14
C HIS A 179 4.48 -6.43 8.10
N VAL A 180 3.73 -7.25 8.84
CA VAL A 180 2.27 -7.13 8.96
C VAL A 180 1.80 -7.67 10.30
N THR A 181 0.73 -7.09 10.87
CA THR A 181 0.11 -7.63 12.10
C THR A 181 -0.98 -8.65 11.76
N GLN A 182 -1.25 -9.60 12.68
CA GLN A 182 -2.36 -10.55 12.53
C GLN A 182 -3.72 -9.85 12.38
N ALA A 183 -3.92 -8.73 13.09
CA ALA A 183 -5.13 -7.94 12.97
C ALA A 183 -5.30 -7.37 11.55
N ARG A 184 -4.19 -6.92 10.95
CA ARG A 184 -4.16 -6.42 9.60
C ARG A 184 -4.46 -7.53 8.57
N LEU A 185 -3.85 -8.71 8.73
CA LEU A 185 -4.12 -9.87 7.88
C LEU A 185 -5.59 -10.30 7.98
N ALA A 186 -6.16 -10.38 9.18
CA ALA A 186 -7.57 -10.71 9.39
C ALA A 186 -8.50 -9.73 8.66
N SER A 187 -8.21 -8.42 8.76
CA SER A 187 -8.96 -7.37 8.07
C SER A 187 -8.89 -7.52 6.55
N LEU A 188 -7.70 -7.68 5.98
CA LEU A 188 -7.49 -7.86 4.54
C LEU A 188 -8.10 -9.17 4.02
N ALA A 189 -7.98 -10.26 4.77
CA ALA A 189 -8.60 -11.55 4.46
C ALA A 189 -10.12 -11.56 4.70
N ARG A 190 -10.70 -10.47 5.24
CA ARG A 190 -12.11 -10.33 5.60
C ARG A 190 -12.63 -11.45 6.49
N CYS A 191 -11.84 -11.85 7.46
CA CYS A 191 -12.19 -12.89 8.44
C CYS A 191 -11.93 -12.42 9.87
N SER A 192 -12.37 -13.21 10.87
CA SER A 192 -12.06 -12.95 12.27
C SER A 192 -10.56 -13.16 12.56
N ARG A 193 -10.04 -12.53 13.63
CA ARG A 193 -8.66 -12.79 14.08
C ARG A 193 -8.43 -14.27 14.41
N GLN A 194 -9.43 -14.93 15.00
CA GLN A 194 -9.36 -16.35 15.32
C GLN A 194 -9.23 -17.19 14.04
N THR A 195 -10.04 -16.89 13.01
CA THR A 195 -9.95 -17.55 11.71
C THR A 195 -8.58 -17.31 11.05
N ALA A 196 -8.11 -16.04 11.04
CA ALA A 196 -6.80 -15.71 10.49
C ALA A 196 -5.68 -16.50 11.19
N ASN A 197 -5.69 -16.58 12.52
CA ASN A 197 -4.70 -17.33 13.29
C ASN A 197 -4.76 -18.83 12.95
N ALA A 198 -5.93 -19.43 12.84
CA ALA A 198 -6.06 -20.82 12.44
C ALA A 198 -5.50 -21.09 11.04
N LEU A 199 -5.77 -20.21 10.08
CA LEU A 199 -5.24 -20.30 8.72
C LEU A 199 -3.72 -20.12 8.69
N LEU A 200 -3.17 -19.17 9.46
CA LEU A 200 -1.72 -18.98 9.56
C LEU A 200 -1.04 -20.19 10.20
N SER A 201 -1.59 -20.76 11.27
CA SER A 201 -1.07 -22.00 11.88
C SER A 201 -1.11 -23.19 10.92
N ALA A 202 -2.14 -23.29 10.06
CA ALA A 202 -2.19 -24.32 9.03
C ALA A 202 -1.09 -24.14 7.97
N LEU A 203 -0.79 -22.91 7.55
CA LEU A 203 0.30 -22.61 6.62
C LEU A 203 1.68 -22.88 7.27
N GLU A 204 1.85 -22.59 8.56
CA GLU A 204 3.06 -22.89 9.31
C GLU A 204 3.26 -24.41 9.44
N ALA A 205 2.22 -25.16 9.75
CA ALA A 205 2.28 -26.63 9.82
C ALA A 205 2.67 -27.26 8.46
N ARG A 206 2.41 -26.58 7.35
CA ARG A 206 2.86 -26.97 5.99
C ARG A 206 4.29 -26.53 5.69
N GLY A 207 4.95 -25.79 6.56
CA GLY A 207 6.29 -25.26 6.34
C GLY A 207 6.36 -24.07 5.37
N LEU A 208 5.22 -23.50 4.96
CA LEU A 208 5.19 -22.37 4.01
C LEU A 208 5.55 -21.04 4.64
N ILE A 209 5.26 -20.89 5.93
CA ILE A 209 5.58 -19.68 6.71
C ILE A 209 6.14 -20.08 8.09
N SER A 210 6.78 -19.13 8.75
CA SER A 210 7.18 -19.24 10.17
C SER A 210 6.59 -18.05 10.93
N LEU A 211 5.98 -18.32 12.08
CA LEU A 211 5.36 -17.32 12.94
C LEU A 211 6.32 -16.96 14.08
N ALA A 212 6.90 -15.76 14.02
CA ALA A 212 7.66 -15.18 15.11
C ALA A 212 6.90 -14.00 15.73
N TYR A 213 7.23 -13.63 16.97
CA TYR A 213 6.54 -12.54 17.64
C TYR A 213 6.63 -11.23 16.84
N GLY A 214 5.48 -10.78 16.32
CA GLY A 214 5.36 -9.55 15.53
C GLY A 214 5.93 -9.60 14.11
N LYS A 215 6.37 -10.78 13.62
CA LYS A 215 6.91 -10.97 12.28
C LYS A 215 6.35 -12.24 11.64
N PHE A 216 6.16 -12.18 10.33
CA PHE A 216 5.85 -13.35 9.51
C PHE A 216 7.02 -13.55 8.56
N GLU A 217 7.56 -14.76 8.54
CA GLU A 217 8.58 -15.15 7.59
C GLU A 217 7.97 -16.12 6.58
N ILE A 218 8.02 -15.78 5.31
CA ILE A 218 7.69 -16.67 4.21
C ILE A 218 8.95 -17.48 3.94
N VAL A 219 8.88 -18.80 4.11
CA VAL A 219 10.04 -19.70 3.98
C VAL A 219 10.57 -19.69 2.56
N ASP A 220 9.68 -19.87 1.58
CA ASP A 220 9.99 -19.76 0.16
C ASP A 220 8.82 -19.11 -0.60
N LEU A 221 9.12 -18.01 -1.31
CA LEU A 221 8.12 -17.26 -2.07
C LEU A 221 7.54 -18.05 -3.25
N ALA A 222 8.35 -18.90 -3.88
CA ALA A 222 7.91 -19.69 -5.03
C ALA A 222 6.99 -20.84 -4.57
N GLU A 223 7.33 -21.55 -3.49
CA GLU A 223 6.47 -22.59 -2.90
C GLU A 223 5.15 -22.02 -2.41
N LEU A 224 5.18 -20.84 -1.75
CA LEU A 224 3.96 -20.16 -1.32
C LEU A 224 3.07 -19.78 -2.51
N ALA A 225 3.66 -19.31 -3.63
CA ALA A 225 2.93 -18.98 -4.84
C ALA A 225 2.27 -20.22 -5.47
N VAL A 226 3.01 -21.32 -5.57
CA VAL A 226 2.48 -22.59 -6.11
C VAL A 226 1.32 -23.10 -5.24
N PHE A 227 1.45 -23.08 -3.92
CA PHE A 227 0.36 -23.47 -3.03
C PHE A 227 -0.86 -22.57 -3.16
N ALA A 228 -0.64 -21.26 -3.29
CA ALA A 228 -1.72 -20.27 -3.41
C ALA A 228 -2.55 -20.43 -4.69
N ASP A 229 -1.95 -20.92 -5.77
CA ASP A 229 -2.57 -21.07 -7.09
C ASP A 229 -2.96 -22.53 -7.41
N ALA A 230 -2.71 -23.47 -6.49
CA ALA A 230 -3.10 -24.87 -6.67
C ALA A 230 -4.63 -25.00 -6.75
N GLU A 231 -5.12 -25.83 -7.69
CA GLU A 231 -6.54 -26.15 -7.79
C GLU A 231 -7.02 -26.91 -6.54
N LEU A 232 -8.26 -26.65 -6.12
CA LEU A 232 -8.88 -27.43 -5.06
C LEU A 232 -9.03 -28.86 -5.55
N PRO A 233 -8.68 -29.89 -4.74
CA PRO A 233 -9.05 -31.27 -5.08
C PRO A 233 -10.57 -31.38 -5.18
N GLU A 234 -11.06 -32.03 -6.25
CA GLU A 234 -12.48 -32.33 -6.48
C GLU A 234 -13.10 -33.16 -5.36
#